data_34af1ca7a6ba25cc0696b1d8a6a72003
#
_entry.id   34af1ca7a6ba25cc0696b1d8a6a72003
#
_cell.length_a   1.000
_cell.length_b   1.000
_cell.length_c   1.000
_cell.angle_alpha   90.00
_cell.angle_beta   90.00
_cell.angle_gamma   90.00
#
_symmetry.space_group_name_H-M   'P 1'
#
loop_
_entity.id
_entity.type
_entity.pdbx_description
1 polymer ?
#
loop_
_entity_poly.entity_id
_entity_poly.type
_entity_poly.pdbx_seq_one_letter_code
_entity_poly.pdbx_strand_id
1 'polypeptide(L)'
;MGNRTDRPPLVLVLAGSGYGQQAPLLWWSREIATAAGCEVVAPGWDVDDRAATDPVGFVEAAVADALGGRLPDLVVAKSFGCFALPWAVRNGVAGIWLTPVLTHDDVARSLADAGDEHVAIGGGGDTMWRPERASGTAARLQTVGGADHALQVRGDWRRSQRLQTDVLDVVERAITRVAEASDWRRGSAPAGGRR
;
A
#
# COMPACT_ATOMS: atom_id res chain seq x y z
N MET A 1 25.72 3.63 -3.87
CA MET A 1 24.52 4.21 -3.25
C MET A 1 24.11 5.39 -4.10
N GLY A 2 23.18 5.22 -5.05
CA GLY A 2 22.68 6.29 -5.92
C GLY A 2 21.90 7.30 -5.07
N ASN A 3 22.13 8.57 -5.31
CA ASN A 3 21.51 9.66 -4.58
C ASN A 3 19.98 9.62 -4.82
N ARG A 4 19.18 9.38 -3.78
CA ARG A 4 17.70 9.32 -3.83
C ARG A 4 17.03 10.64 -4.27
N THR A 5 17.81 11.71 -4.37
CA THR A 5 17.32 13.09 -4.53
C THR A 5 16.98 13.49 -5.98
N ASP A 6 17.35 12.71 -7.00
CA ASP A 6 17.24 13.11 -8.40
C ASP A 6 16.05 12.50 -9.17
N ARG A 7 15.17 11.74 -8.51
CA ARG A 7 13.99 11.13 -9.14
C ARG A 7 12.71 11.41 -8.35
N PRO A 8 11.53 11.40 -9.02
CA PRO A 8 10.25 11.41 -8.31
C PRO A 8 10.17 10.26 -7.32
N PRO A 9 9.49 10.44 -6.17
CA PRO A 9 9.16 9.33 -5.29
C PRO A 9 8.38 8.26 -6.03
N LEU A 10 8.67 7.00 -5.76
CA LEU A 10 8.03 5.86 -6.40
C LEU A 10 7.01 5.23 -5.45
N VAL A 11 5.75 5.19 -5.86
CA VAL A 11 4.66 4.51 -5.15
C VAL A 11 4.28 3.23 -5.88
N LEU A 12 4.38 2.11 -5.19
CA LEU A 12 3.95 0.80 -5.69
C LEU A 12 2.52 0.53 -5.22
N VAL A 13 1.59 0.27 -6.15
CA VAL A 13 0.18 0.00 -5.83
C VAL A 13 -0.17 -1.43 -6.22
N LEU A 14 -0.55 -2.25 -5.23
CA LEU A 14 -0.75 -3.69 -5.38
C LEU A 14 -2.21 -4.10 -5.20
N ALA A 15 -2.75 -4.79 -6.20
CA ALA A 15 -4.15 -5.19 -6.25
C ALA A 15 -4.46 -6.43 -5.38
N GLY A 16 -5.74 -6.60 -5.02
CA GLY A 16 -6.26 -7.85 -4.48
C GLY A 16 -6.60 -8.85 -5.59
N SER A 17 -6.93 -10.10 -5.22
CA SER A 17 -7.34 -11.13 -6.17
C SER A 17 -8.68 -10.82 -6.86
N GLY A 18 -9.62 -10.21 -6.13
CA GLY A 18 -10.93 -9.76 -6.64
C GLY A 18 -11.12 -8.24 -6.55
N TYR A 19 -10.05 -7.49 -6.30
CA TYR A 19 -10.08 -6.05 -6.12
C TYR A 19 -8.97 -5.43 -6.98
N GLY A 20 -9.28 -5.22 -8.25
CA GLY A 20 -8.31 -4.76 -9.26
C GLY A 20 -7.93 -3.28 -9.14
N GLN A 21 -6.99 -2.85 -9.98
CA GLN A 21 -6.46 -1.48 -10.02
C GLN A 21 -7.53 -0.41 -10.33
N GLN A 22 -8.69 -0.80 -10.89
CA GLN A 22 -9.81 0.11 -11.20
C GLN A 22 -10.81 0.22 -10.03
N ALA A 23 -10.64 -0.56 -8.96
CA ALA A 23 -11.49 -0.49 -7.79
C ALA A 23 -11.19 0.78 -6.96
N PRO A 24 -12.19 1.37 -6.28
CA PRO A 24 -12.13 2.74 -5.78
C PRO A 24 -10.89 3.07 -4.94
N LEU A 25 -10.54 2.26 -3.94
CA LEU A 25 -9.41 2.57 -3.06
C LEU A 25 -8.08 2.59 -3.81
N LEU A 26 -7.86 1.67 -4.77
CA LEU A 26 -6.61 1.62 -5.53
C LEU A 26 -6.58 2.67 -6.65
N TRP A 27 -7.72 2.91 -7.29
CA TRP A 27 -7.85 3.98 -8.27
C TRP A 27 -7.46 5.33 -7.64
N TRP A 28 -8.12 5.70 -6.55
CA TRP A 28 -7.84 6.98 -5.88
C TRP A 28 -6.44 7.04 -5.29
N SER A 29 -5.89 5.94 -4.76
CA SER A 29 -4.51 5.92 -4.28
C SER A 29 -3.51 6.28 -5.39
N ARG A 30 -3.74 5.79 -6.61
CA ARG A 30 -2.92 6.13 -7.78
C ARG A 30 -3.08 7.58 -8.21
N GLU A 31 -4.33 8.09 -8.24
CA GLU A 31 -4.61 9.49 -8.57
C GLU A 31 -3.96 10.44 -7.54
N ILE A 32 -4.06 10.13 -6.25
CA ILE A 32 -3.41 10.89 -5.16
C ILE A 32 -1.88 10.90 -5.36
N ALA A 33 -1.26 9.75 -5.64
CA ALA A 33 0.18 9.65 -5.86
C ALA A 33 0.62 10.45 -7.10
N THR A 34 -0.13 10.34 -8.20
CA THR A 34 0.12 11.10 -9.43
C THR A 34 -0.01 12.61 -9.19
N ALA A 35 -1.06 13.04 -8.49
CA ALA A 35 -1.28 14.45 -8.15
C ALA A 35 -0.17 15.01 -7.24
N ALA A 36 0.37 14.18 -6.32
CA ALA A 36 1.52 14.53 -5.50
C ALA A 36 2.84 14.55 -6.28
N GLY A 37 2.85 14.14 -7.57
CA GLY A 37 4.03 14.10 -8.45
C GLY A 37 4.93 12.90 -8.23
N CYS A 38 4.37 11.81 -7.69
CA CYS A 38 5.06 10.55 -7.58
C CYS A 38 5.01 9.77 -8.90
N GLU A 39 6.03 8.97 -9.18
CA GLU A 39 5.95 7.89 -10.14
C GLU A 39 5.09 6.77 -9.55
N VAL A 40 4.18 6.19 -10.34
CA VAL A 40 3.32 5.10 -9.89
C VAL A 40 3.60 3.84 -10.68
N VAL A 41 3.93 2.75 -9.98
CA VAL A 41 4.00 1.41 -10.54
C VAL A 41 2.83 0.59 -9.98
N ALA A 42 2.01 0.04 -10.86
CA ALA A 42 0.80 -0.69 -10.50
C ALA A 42 0.66 -1.95 -11.35
N PRO A 43 1.41 -3.02 -11.03
CA PRO A 43 1.34 -4.27 -11.78
C PRO A 43 -0.05 -4.89 -11.67
N GLY A 44 -0.48 -5.51 -12.78
CA GLY A 44 -1.62 -6.40 -12.79
C GLY A 44 -1.15 -7.84 -12.66
N TRP A 45 -2.01 -8.71 -12.16
CA TRP A 45 -1.82 -10.16 -12.12
C TRP A 45 -3.13 -10.90 -12.18
N ASP A 46 -3.07 -12.11 -12.70
CA ASP A 46 -4.14 -13.09 -12.56
C ASP A 46 -3.70 -14.10 -11.48
N VAL A 47 -4.56 -14.30 -10.49
CA VAL A 47 -4.28 -15.24 -9.39
C VAL A 47 -4.53 -16.66 -9.91
N ASP A 48 -3.46 -17.43 -10.08
CA ASP A 48 -3.45 -18.81 -10.54
C ASP A 48 -3.20 -19.82 -9.39
N ASP A 49 -3.03 -21.08 -9.71
CA ASP A 49 -2.77 -22.14 -8.73
C ASP A 49 -1.44 -21.94 -7.96
N ARG A 50 -0.45 -21.28 -8.58
CA ARG A 50 0.83 -20.96 -7.89
C ARG A 50 0.59 -19.88 -6.83
N ALA A 51 -0.22 -18.88 -7.18
CA ALA A 51 -0.62 -17.84 -6.24
C ALA A 51 -1.39 -18.39 -5.03
N ALA A 52 -2.17 -19.47 -5.23
CA ALA A 52 -2.88 -20.15 -4.15
C ALA A 52 -1.94 -20.98 -3.25
N THR A 53 -0.86 -21.55 -3.83
CA THR A 53 0.08 -22.43 -3.12
C THR A 53 1.16 -21.63 -2.38
N ASP A 54 1.71 -20.57 -3.02
CA ASP A 54 2.73 -19.68 -2.47
C ASP A 54 2.40 -18.23 -2.81
N PRO A 55 1.44 -17.62 -2.11
CA PRO A 55 1.01 -16.25 -2.39
C PRO A 55 2.11 -15.22 -2.11
N VAL A 56 2.98 -15.46 -1.14
CA VAL A 56 4.11 -14.57 -0.83
C VAL A 56 5.11 -14.58 -1.97
N GLY A 57 5.60 -15.74 -2.36
CA GLY A 57 6.56 -15.87 -3.47
C GLY A 57 6.00 -15.38 -4.80
N PHE A 58 4.70 -15.60 -5.06
CA PHE A 58 4.02 -15.08 -6.24
C PHE A 58 4.05 -13.54 -6.29
N VAL A 59 3.64 -12.88 -5.20
CA VAL A 59 3.59 -11.41 -5.14
C VAL A 59 5.00 -10.81 -5.15
N GLU A 60 5.95 -11.42 -4.45
CA GLU A 60 7.35 -10.96 -4.46
C GLU A 60 7.98 -11.04 -5.86
N ALA A 61 7.71 -12.11 -6.60
CA ALA A 61 8.18 -12.22 -7.99
C ALA A 61 7.58 -11.14 -8.89
N ALA A 62 6.27 -10.89 -8.78
CA ALA A 62 5.59 -9.83 -9.53
C ALA A 62 6.10 -8.43 -9.17
N VAL A 63 6.39 -8.17 -7.89
CA VAL A 63 7.01 -6.93 -7.42
C VAL A 63 8.41 -6.76 -7.99
N ALA A 64 9.24 -7.81 -7.96
CA ALA A 64 10.60 -7.77 -8.50
C ALA A 64 10.61 -7.48 -10.00
N ASP A 65 9.73 -8.12 -10.76
CA ASP A 65 9.57 -7.91 -12.20
C ASP A 65 9.12 -6.46 -12.51
N ALA A 66 8.08 -5.99 -11.83
CA ALA A 66 7.54 -4.65 -12.04
C ALA A 66 8.52 -3.52 -11.67
N LEU A 67 9.36 -3.73 -10.67
CA LEU A 67 10.30 -2.71 -10.19
C LEU A 67 11.64 -2.73 -10.91
N GLY A 68 12.03 -3.84 -11.55
CA GLY A 68 13.32 -3.95 -12.25
C GLY A 68 14.52 -3.66 -11.35
N GLY A 69 14.48 -4.08 -10.09
CA GLY A 69 15.54 -3.86 -9.10
C GLY A 69 15.50 -2.51 -8.37
N ARG A 70 14.51 -1.65 -8.67
CA ARG A 70 14.29 -0.40 -7.91
C ARG A 70 13.57 -0.70 -6.59
N LEU A 71 13.76 0.16 -5.59
CA LEU A 71 12.93 0.15 -4.38
C LEU A 71 11.93 1.30 -4.42
N PRO A 72 10.63 1.07 -4.14
CA PRO A 72 9.66 2.14 -3.99
C PRO A 72 9.89 2.88 -2.66
N ASP A 73 9.37 4.09 -2.60
CA ASP A 73 9.39 4.90 -1.39
C ASP A 73 8.16 4.60 -0.51
N LEU A 74 7.09 4.05 -1.12
CA LEU A 74 5.88 3.62 -0.43
C LEU A 74 5.19 2.47 -1.19
N VAL A 75 4.64 1.52 -0.45
CA VAL A 75 3.69 0.53 -0.96
C VAL A 75 2.29 0.86 -0.49
N VAL A 76 1.30 0.81 -1.39
CA VAL A 76 -0.12 0.79 -1.07
C VAL A 76 -0.69 -0.53 -1.59
N ALA A 77 -1.09 -1.42 -0.71
CA ALA A 77 -1.51 -2.77 -1.07
C ALA A 77 -2.89 -3.11 -0.53
N LYS A 78 -3.66 -3.89 -1.30
CA LYS A 78 -5.00 -4.34 -0.92
C LYS A 78 -5.09 -5.85 -0.91
N SER A 79 -5.57 -6.43 0.20
CA SER A 79 -5.93 -7.86 0.30
C SER A 79 -4.79 -8.76 -0.17
N PHE A 80 -4.92 -9.46 -1.30
CA PHE A 80 -3.89 -10.32 -1.88
C PHE A 80 -2.56 -9.56 -2.11
N GLY A 81 -2.61 -8.31 -2.54
CA GLY A 81 -1.39 -7.49 -2.67
C GLY A 81 -0.62 -7.32 -1.36
N CYS A 82 -1.28 -7.50 -0.20
CA CYS A 82 -0.62 -7.43 1.11
C CYS A 82 0.33 -8.61 1.40
N PHE A 83 0.38 -9.64 0.53
CA PHE A 83 1.44 -10.64 0.58
C PHE A 83 2.83 -10.07 0.23
N ALA A 84 2.92 -8.82 -0.24
CA ALA A 84 4.16 -8.07 -0.35
C ALA A 84 4.71 -7.56 1.01
N LEU A 85 3.95 -7.65 2.11
CA LEU A 85 4.35 -7.12 3.42
C LEU A 85 5.66 -7.74 3.92
N PRO A 86 5.89 -9.08 3.84
CA PRO A 86 7.18 -9.67 4.21
C PRO A 86 8.35 -9.07 3.44
N TRP A 87 8.18 -8.84 2.14
CA TRP A 87 9.19 -8.21 1.29
C TRP A 87 9.44 -6.75 1.70
N ALA A 88 8.38 -5.98 1.94
CA ALA A 88 8.50 -4.58 2.31
C ALA A 88 9.24 -4.38 3.63
N VAL A 89 8.90 -5.16 4.66
CA VAL A 89 9.57 -5.14 5.97
C VAL A 89 11.06 -5.49 5.82
N ARG A 90 11.40 -6.56 5.10
CA ARG A 90 12.81 -6.96 4.88
C ARG A 90 13.63 -5.93 4.13
N ASN A 91 12.99 -5.11 3.29
CA ASN A 91 13.68 -4.08 2.49
C ASN A 91 13.57 -2.67 3.08
N GLY A 92 12.95 -2.51 4.27
CA GLY A 92 12.75 -1.20 4.92
C GLY A 92 11.90 -0.25 4.08
N VAL A 93 10.88 -0.77 3.39
CA VAL A 93 9.97 0.01 2.55
C VAL A 93 8.68 0.28 3.30
N ALA A 94 8.34 1.55 3.51
CA ALA A 94 7.09 1.96 4.16
C ALA A 94 5.84 1.41 3.45
N GLY A 95 4.75 1.17 4.20
CA GLY A 95 3.56 0.60 3.56
C GLY A 95 2.22 0.93 4.21
N ILE A 96 1.19 1.04 3.35
CA ILE A 96 -0.22 1.10 3.72
C ILE A 96 -0.88 -0.22 3.28
N TRP A 97 -1.35 -0.98 4.24
CA TRP A 97 -1.88 -2.33 4.06
C TRP A 97 -3.39 -2.33 4.26
N LEU A 98 -4.14 -2.30 3.16
CA LEU A 98 -5.60 -2.27 3.16
C LEU A 98 -6.15 -3.69 3.22
N THR A 99 -6.84 -4.02 4.30
CA THR A 99 -7.39 -5.35 4.60
C THR A 99 -6.38 -6.49 4.38
N PRO A 100 -5.23 -6.46 5.08
CA PRO A 100 -4.24 -7.52 4.98
C PRO A 100 -4.83 -8.85 5.46
N VAL A 101 -4.40 -9.95 4.82
CA VAL A 101 -4.86 -11.32 5.14
C VAL A 101 -4.12 -11.80 6.40
N LEU A 102 -4.52 -11.29 7.57
CA LEU A 102 -3.87 -11.64 8.85
C LEU A 102 -4.16 -13.08 9.31
N THR A 103 -5.02 -13.82 8.61
CA THR A 103 -5.16 -15.26 8.78
C THR A 103 -3.97 -16.06 8.23
N HIS A 104 -3.15 -15.44 7.36
CA HIS A 104 -1.92 -16.03 6.85
C HIS A 104 -0.74 -15.72 7.78
N ASP A 105 0.05 -16.74 8.13
CA ASP A 105 1.11 -16.65 9.15
C ASP A 105 2.22 -15.67 8.77
N ASP A 106 2.66 -15.68 7.50
CA ASP A 106 3.75 -14.79 7.06
C ASP A 106 3.35 -13.32 7.08
N VAL A 107 2.09 -13.02 6.69
CA VAL A 107 1.56 -11.64 6.75
C VAL A 107 1.43 -11.18 8.20
N ALA A 108 0.88 -12.02 9.06
CA ALA A 108 0.69 -11.69 10.48
C ALA A 108 2.04 -11.47 11.19
N ARG A 109 3.02 -12.38 11.00
CA ARG A 109 4.38 -12.25 11.57
C ARG A 109 5.08 -11.00 11.06
N SER A 110 5.06 -10.76 9.75
CA SER A 110 5.70 -9.57 9.18
C SER A 110 5.07 -8.28 9.67
N LEU A 111 3.75 -8.26 9.89
CA LEU A 111 3.10 -7.08 10.47
C LEU A 111 3.46 -6.93 11.96
N ALA A 112 3.65 -8.02 12.71
CA ALA A 112 4.11 -7.96 14.09
C ALA A 112 5.52 -7.39 14.22
N ASP A 113 6.39 -7.65 13.23
CA ASP A 113 7.77 -7.14 13.16
C ASP A 113 7.88 -5.76 12.50
N ALA A 114 6.77 -5.21 11.98
CA ALA A 114 6.76 -3.96 11.23
C ALA A 114 6.94 -2.73 12.13
N GLY A 115 7.67 -1.73 11.64
CA GLY A 115 7.91 -0.45 12.29
C GLY A 115 6.74 0.54 12.13
N ASP A 116 6.90 1.75 12.67
CA ASP A 116 5.90 2.82 12.68
C ASP A 116 5.69 3.48 11.30
N GLU A 117 6.54 3.16 10.33
CA GLU A 117 6.38 3.52 8.92
C GLU A 117 5.29 2.71 8.22
N HIS A 118 4.72 1.71 8.89
CA HIS A 118 3.63 0.88 8.36
C HIS A 118 2.28 1.22 8.98
N VAL A 119 1.23 1.17 8.16
CA VAL A 119 -0.17 1.29 8.60
C VAL A 119 -0.96 0.13 8.03
N ALA A 120 -1.68 -0.60 8.86
CA ALA A 120 -2.60 -1.64 8.44
C ALA A 120 -4.05 -1.24 8.80
N ILE A 121 -4.95 -1.34 7.83
CA ILE A 121 -6.36 -0.95 7.96
C ILE A 121 -7.24 -2.13 7.59
N GLY A 122 -8.11 -2.56 8.50
CA GLY A 122 -9.05 -3.65 8.25
C GLY A 122 -10.47 -3.34 8.68
N GLY A 123 -11.43 -4.06 8.12
CA GLY A 123 -12.83 -3.94 8.50
C GLY A 123 -13.14 -4.72 9.77
N GLY A 124 -13.93 -4.15 10.68
CA GLY A 124 -14.36 -4.85 11.91
C GLY A 124 -15.28 -6.05 11.64
N GLY A 125 -15.90 -6.13 10.46
CA GLY A 125 -16.66 -7.29 9.98
C GLY A 125 -15.88 -8.23 9.04
N ASP A 126 -14.61 -7.96 8.81
CA ASP A 126 -13.74 -8.78 7.95
C ASP A 126 -13.15 -9.95 8.74
N THR A 127 -13.46 -11.17 8.33
CA THR A 127 -12.97 -12.39 9.00
C THR A 127 -11.46 -12.59 8.84
N MET A 128 -10.82 -11.94 7.85
CA MET A 128 -9.37 -12.00 7.62
C MET A 128 -8.62 -10.96 8.44
N TRP A 129 -9.29 -9.93 8.96
CA TRP A 129 -8.70 -8.92 9.83
C TRP A 129 -8.59 -9.46 11.27
N ARG A 130 -7.40 -9.81 11.68
CA ARG A 130 -7.06 -10.39 12.99
C ARG A 130 -5.92 -9.59 13.64
N PRO A 131 -6.18 -8.32 14.04
CA PRO A 131 -5.12 -7.44 14.55
C PRO A 131 -4.42 -7.99 15.79
N GLU A 132 -5.07 -8.85 16.56
CA GLU A 132 -4.47 -9.56 17.70
C GLU A 132 -3.29 -10.45 17.32
N ARG A 133 -3.19 -10.91 16.07
CA ARG A 133 -2.07 -11.70 15.56
C ARG A 133 -0.80 -10.87 15.27
N ALA A 134 -0.94 -9.56 15.25
CA ALA A 134 0.16 -8.61 15.14
C ALA A 134 0.33 -7.78 16.43
N SER A 135 -0.02 -8.37 17.58
CA SER A 135 0.12 -7.71 18.87
C SER A 135 1.59 -7.39 19.16
N GLY A 136 1.86 -6.17 19.67
CA GLY A 136 3.22 -5.70 19.95
C GLY A 136 3.91 -5.02 18.77
N THR A 137 3.30 -4.98 17.59
CA THR A 137 3.82 -4.24 16.43
C THR A 137 3.97 -2.74 16.73
N ALA A 138 4.98 -2.09 16.15
CA ALA A 138 5.06 -0.64 16.12
C ALA A 138 4.21 -0.02 14.99
N ALA A 139 3.76 -0.84 14.03
CA ALA A 139 2.87 -0.40 12.95
C ALA A 139 1.53 0.11 13.52
N ARG A 140 0.95 1.10 12.86
CA ARG A 140 -0.38 1.59 13.23
C ARG A 140 -1.47 0.65 12.72
N LEU A 141 -2.23 0.04 13.62
CA LEU A 141 -3.40 -0.77 13.31
C LEU A 141 -4.68 0.06 13.42
N GLN A 142 -5.51 0.05 12.38
CA GLN A 142 -6.78 0.77 12.35
C GLN A 142 -7.93 -0.17 11.96
N THR A 143 -8.92 -0.32 12.85
CA THR A 143 -10.13 -1.08 12.55
C THR A 143 -11.26 -0.13 12.16
N VAL A 144 -11.83 -0.36 10.97
CA VAL A 144 -13.00 0.38 10.46
C VAL A 144 -14.28 -0.32 10.92
N GLY A 145 -14.97 0.27 11.88
CA GLY A 145 -16.12 -0.36 12.53
C GLY A 145 -17.26 -0.73 11.57
N GLY A 146 -17.65 -2.00 11.56
CA GLY A 146 -18.77 -2.54 10.76
C GLY A 146 -18.47 -2.69 9.26
N ALA A 147 -17.26 -2.37 8.80
CA ALA A 147 -16.86 -2.58 7.41
C ALA A 147 -16.42 -4.03 7.17
N ASP A 148 -16.69 -4.52 5.97
CA ASP A 148 -16.26 -5.83 5.47
C ASP A 148 -14.83 -5.79 4.87
N HIS A 149 -14.44 -6.89 4.20
CA HIS A 149 -13.14 -7.00 3.51
C HIS A 149 -12.95 -5.99 2.35
N ALA A 150 -14.01 -5.43 1.78
CA ALA A 150 -13.95 -4.36 0.79
C ALA A 150 -13.92 -2.96 1.42
N LEU A 151 -13.89 -2.86 2.75
CA LEU A 151 -14.08 -1.63 3.54
C LEU A 151 -15.42 -0.96 3.20
N GLN A 152 -16.47 -1.79 3.12
CA GLN A 152 -17.84 -1.38 2.85
C GLN A 152 -18.78 -1.86 3.95
N VAL A 153 -19.87 -1.13 4.13
CA VAL A 153 -21.00 -1.52 5.00
C VAL A 153 -22.13 -2.00 4.11
N ARG A 154 -22.48 -3.29 4.24
CA ARG A 154 -23.51 -3.91 3.41
C ARG A 154 -24.84 -3.16 3.53
N GLY A 155 -25.42 -2.78 2.39
CA GLY A 155 -26.68 -2.06 2.32
C GLY A 155 -26.60 -0.55 2.61
N ASP A 156 -25.43 -0.02 2.99
CA ASP A 156 -25.22 1.41 3.24
C ASP A 156 -24.06 1.96 2.42
N TRP A 157 -24.34 2.28 1.14
CA TRP A 157 -23.34 2.79 0.23
C TRP A 157 -22.80 4.18 0.63
N ARG A 158 -23.64 5.03 1.24
CA ARG A 158 -23.21 6.36 1.69
C ARG A 158 -22.22 6.28 2.85
N ARG A 159 -22.48 5.38 3.79
CA ARG A 159 -21.53 5.10 4.87
C ARG A 159 -20.26 4.48 4.33
N SER A 160 -20.36 3.54 3.38
CA SER A 160 -19.20 2.93 2.72
C SER A 160 -18.31 3.96 2.04
N GLN A 161 -18.90 4.93 1.31
CA GLN A 161 -18.13 6.03 0.70
C GLN A 161 -17.40 6.87 1.75
N ARG A 162 -18.06 7.27 2.83
CA ARG A 162 -17.40 8.07 3.89
C ARG A 162 -16.23 7.30 4.50
N LEU A 163 -16.43 6.02 4.84
CA LEU A 163 -15.36 5.19 5.41
C LEU A 163 -14.18 5.02 4.44
N GLN A 164 -14.45 4.86 3.14
CA GLN A 164 -13.38 4.77 2.14
C GLN A 164 -12.66 6.12 1.97
N THR A 165 -13.37 7.25 2.10
CA THR A 165 -12.73 8.57 2.12
C THR A 165 -11.79 8.71 3.31
N ASP A 166 -12.22 8.33 4.52
CA ASP A 166 -11.37 8.37 5.72
C ASP A 166 -10.11 7.49 5.56
N VAL A 167 -10.23 6.36 4.86
CA VAL A 167 -9.10 5.49 4.52
C VAL A 167 -8.17 6.17 3.51
N LEU A 168 -8.73 6.81 2.48
CA LEU A 168 -7.95 7.55 1.48
C LEU A 168 -7.21 8.74 2.09
N ASP A 169 -7.76 9.40 3.10
CA ASP A 169 -7.05 10.44 3.87
C ASP A 169 -5.79 9.89 4.56
N VAL A 170 -5.80 8.62 4.98
CA VAL A 170 -4.59 7.97 5.53
C VAL A 170 -3.57 7.73 4.43
N VAL A 171 -4.01 7.27 3.26
CA VAL A 171 -3.16 7.03 2.08
C VAL A 171 -2.55 8.35 1.62
N GLU A 172 -3.35 9.41 1.50
CA GLU A 172 -2.91 10.74 1.08
C GLU A 172 -1.82 11.28 1.99
N ARG A 173 -2.03 11.22 3.31
CA ARG A 173 -1.00 11.66 4.29
C ARG A 173 0.32 10.91 4.15
N ALA A 174 0.28 9.60 3.86
CA ALA A 174 1.50 8.82 3.66
C ALA A 174 2.20 9.20 2.34
N ILE A 175 1.45 9.35 1.25
CA ILE A 175 1.97 9.77 -0.06
C ILE A 175 2.57 11.18 0.03
N THR A 176 1.86 12.13 0.66
CA THR A 176 2.35 13.50 0.84
C THR A 176 3.66 13.50 1.61
N ARG A 177 3.77 12.70 2.68
CA ARG A 177 5.00 12.60 3.48
C ARG A 177 6.19 12.13 2.64
N VAL A 178 6.04 11.10 1.80
CA VAL A 178 7.14 10.65 0.94
C VAL A 178 7.44 11.65 -0.18
N ALA A 179 6.44 12.36 -0.70
CA ALA A 179 6.62 13.40 -1.69
C ALA A 179 7.38 14.61 -1.13
N GLU A 180 7.11 15.00 0.11
CA GLU A 180 7.78 16.10 0.79
C GLU A 180 9.21 15.75 1.25
N ALA A 181 9.42 14.49 1.67
CA ALA A 181 10.75 14.00 2.05
C ALA A 181 11.73 13.91 0.87
N SER A 182 11.21 13.92 -0.35
CA SER A 182 12.00 13.87 -1.57
C SER A 182 12.24 15.30 -2.07
N ASP A 183 13.51 15.71 -2.10
CA ASP A 183 13.92 17.06 -2.57
C ASP A 183 13.91 17.20 -4.12
N TRP A 184 13.46 16.18 -4.86
CA TRP A 184 13.55 16.16 -6.30
C TRP A 184 12.93 17.38 -7.00
N ARG A 185 11.83 17.93 -6.46
CA ARG A 185 11.17 19.15 -7.02
C ARG A 185 11.98 20.42 -6.81
N ARG A 186 12.85 20.48 -5.81
CA ARG A 186 13.70 21.67 -5.54
C ARG A 186 14.85 21.79 -6.53
N GLY A 187 15.30 20.66 -7.10
CA GLY A 187 16.35 20.65 -8.15
C GLY A 187 15.82 20.89 -9.56
N SER A 188 14.51 20.81 -9.80
CA SER A 188 13.89 20.87 -11.13
C SER A 188 13.40 22.27 -11.54
N ALA A 189 13.59 23.31 -10.70
CA ALA A 189 13.28 24.68 -11.10
C ALA A 189 14.28 25.10 -12.19
N PRO A 190 13.85 25.47 -13.43
CA PRO A 190 14.75 25.99 -14.43
C PRO A 190 15.40 27.24 -13.88
N ALA A 191 16.72 27.28 -13.91
CA ALA A 191 17.48 28.52 -13.63
C ALA A 191 16.91 29.61 -14.52
N GLY A 192 16.13 30.53 -13.93
CA GLY A 192 15.48 31.62 -14.63
C GLY A 192 16.51 32.41 -15.39
N GLY A 193 16.43 32.36 -16.73
CA GLY A 193 17.24 33.17 -17.61
C GLY A 193 17.08 34.65 -17.25
N ARG A 194 18.10 35.23 -16.72
CA ARG A 194 18.23 36.70 -16.68
C ARG A 194 18.42 37.17 -18.12
N ARG A 195 17.48 37.94 -18.62
CA ARG A 195 17.71 38.90 -19.71
C ARG A 195 17.66 40.29 -19.13
#